data_71f74fd918c85bafd299736d513c44ee
#
_entry.id   71f74fd918c85bafd299736d513c44ee
#
_cell.length_a   1.000
_cell.length_b   1.000
_cell.length_c   1.000
_cell.angle_alpha   90.00
_cell.angle_beta   90.00
_cell.angle_gamma   90.00
#
_symmetry.space_group_name_H-M   'P 1'
#
loop_
_entity.id
_entity.type
_entity.pdbx_description
1 polymer ?
#
loop_
_entity_poly.entity_id
_entity_poly.type
_entity_poly.pdbx_seq_one_letter_code
_entity_poly.pdbx_strand_id
1 'polypeptide(L)'
;LGFGMMAFADAAIEPGFDVFANATNLETKIGEADFVVTAEGAIDEQTLMGKGTGQVAKLCQRLGKPCIGLAGQLTLGKAQGNPEDVLFYRLAAIVPDLAGEREAMADAATHLERLANQEARLSTFNT
;
A
#
# COMPACT_ATOMS: atom_id res chain seq x y z
N LEU A 1 18.35 -15.79 11.25
CA LEU A 1 19.52 -15.13 10.65
C LEU A 1 19.89 -13.85 11.40
N GLY A 2 18.94 -12.92 11.64
CA GLY A 2 19.19 -11.64 12.31
C GLY A 2 19.87 -11.76 13.66
N PHE A 3 19.40 -12.65 14.54
CA PHE A 3 20.04 -12.91 15.82
C PHE A 3 21.52 -13.36 15.67
N GLY A 4 21.81 -14.25 14.71
CA GLY A 4 23.19 -14.69 14.45
C GLY A 4 24.08 -13.55 13.98
N MET A 5 23.59 -12.68 13.12
CA MET A 5 24.32 -11.51 12.65
C MET A 5 24.62 -10.53 13.79
N MET A 6 23.65 -10.29 14.69
CA MET A 6 23.89 -9.46 15.89
C MET A 6 24.93 -10.08 16.82
N ALA A 7 24.82 -11.40 17.10
CA ALA A 7 25.67 -12.07 18.08
C ALA A 7 27.12 -12.27 17.61
N PHE A 8 27.35 -12.45 16.29
CA PHE A 8 28.66 -12.85 15.76
C PHE A 8 29.28 -11.84 14.80
N ALA A 9 28.54 -10.85 14.34
CA ALA A 9 29.02 -9.87 13.36
C ALA A 9 28.76 -8.41 13.79
N ASP A 10 28.36 -8.19 15.04
CA ASP A 10 28.05 -6.85 15.59
C ASP A 10 27.07 -6.05 14.72
N ALA A 11 26.11 -6.75 14.08
CA ALA A 11 25.14 -6.14 13.20
C ALA A 11 24.01 -5.48 13.99
N ALA A 12 23.54 -4.33 13.53
CA ALA A 12 22.32 -3.70 14.01
C ALA A 12 21.12 -4.16 13.18
N ILE A 13 19.96 -4.29 13.82
CA ILE A 13 18.67 -4.53 13.14
C ILE A 13 17.93 -3.20 13.07
N GLU A 14 17.56 -2.82 11.86
CA GLU A 14 16.77 -1.63 11.59
C GLU A 14 15.45 -1.99 10.89
N PRO A 15 14.36 -1.20 11.06
CA PRO A 15 13.14 -1.39 10.30
C PRO A 15 13.40 -1.27 8.80
N GLY A 16 13.09 -2.32 8.05
CA GLY A 16 13.41 -2.38 6.62
C GLY A 16 12.73 -1.27 5.80
N PHE A 17 11.54 -0.83 6.21
CA PHE A 17 10.87 0.29 5.56
C PHE A 17 11.66 1.60 5.72
N ASP A 18 12.21 1.88 6.89
CA ASP A 18 12.98 3.11 7.14
C ASP A 18 14.26 3.13 6.32
N VAL A 19 14.96 1.99 6.25
CA VAL A 19 16.14 1.83 5.39
C VAL A 19 15.78 2.08 3.92
N PHE A 20 14.70 1.47 3.43
CA PHE A 20 14.22 1.67 2.07
C PHE A 20 13.81 3.13 1.80
N ALA A 21 13.02 3.73 2.69
CA ALA A 21 12.53 5.09 2.55
C ALA A 21 13.69 6.11 2.50
N ASN A 22 14.69 5.93 3.37
CA ASN A 22 15.88 6.76 3.39
C ASN A 22 16.73 6.58 2.12
N ALA A 23 17.00 5.34 1.72
CA ALA A 23 17.83 5.04 0.54
C ALA A 23 17.20 5.54 -0.77
N THR A 24 15.87 5.64 -0.83
CA THR A 24 15.14 6.09 -2.02
C THR A 24 14.70 7.54 -1.98
N ASN A 25 14.95 8.27 -0.90
CA ASN A 25 14.39 9.61 -0.64
C ASN A 25 12.86 9.63 -0.79
N LEU A 26 12.18 8.59 -0.27
CA LEU A 26 10.76 8.36 -0.49
C LEU A 26 9.90 9.51 0.01
N GLU A 27 10.24 10.08 1.16
CA GLU A 27 9.50 11.20 1.76
C GLU A 27 9.48 12.43 0.85
N THR A 28 10.62 12.80 0.28
CA THR A 28 10.72 13.90 -0.69
C THR A 28 9.88 13.62 -1.93
N LYS A 29 10.00 12.42 -2.50
CA LYS A 29 9.23 12.03 -3.68
C LYS A 29 7.72 12.07 -3.46
N ILE A 30 7.26 11.59 -2.31
CA ILE A 30 5.85 11.68 -1.93
C ILE A 30 5.42 13.14 -1.76
N GLY A 31 6.25 13.97 -1.14
CA GLY A 31 5.98 15.40 -0.95
C GLY A 31 5.81 16.16 -2.26
N GLU A 32 6.53 15.77 -3.30
CA GLU A 32 6.49 16.36 -4.64
C GLU A 32 5.36 15.81 -5.53
N ALA A 33 4.76 14.68 -5.16
CA ALA A 33 3.69 14.06 -5.93
C ALA A 33 2.32 14.70 -5.65
N ASP A 34 1.43 14.70 -6.63
CA ASP A 34 0.03 15.10 -6.44
C ASP A 34 -0.76 14.03 -5.72
N PHE A 35 -0.47 12.77 -5.99
CA PHE A 35 -1.01 11.59 -5.31
C PHE A 35 -0.02 10.42 -5.40
N VAL A 36 -0.23 9.42 -4.59
CA VAL A 36 0.60 8.21 -4.53
C VAL A 36 -0.24 6.97 -4.81
N VAL A 37 0.26 6.08 -5.62
CA VAL A 37 -0.32 4.75 -5.81
C VAL A 37 0.62 3.71 -5.21
N THR A 38 0.08 2.84 -4.38
CA THR A 38 0.80 1.69 -3.83
C THR A 38 0.00 0.43 -4.04
N ALA A 39 0.66 -0.71 -4.16
CA ALA A 39 -0.01 -1.97 -4.44
C ALA A 39 0.60 -3.13 -3.66
N GLU A 40 -0.23 -4.13 -3.38
CA GLU A 40 0.17 -5.37 -2.71
C GLU A 40 -0.72 -6.54 -3.18
N GLY A 41 -0.22 -7.77 -3.08
CA GLY A 41 -1.00 -8.96 -3.43
C GLY A 41 -2.27 -9.12 -2.60
N ALA A 42 -2.19 -8.83 -1.29
CA ALA A 42 -3.35 -8.82 -0.41
C ALA A 42 -3.23 -7.67 0.59
N ILE A 43 -4.28 -6.86 0.70
CA ILE A 43 -4.40 -5.83 1.74
C ILE A 43 -5.36 -6.36 2.81
N ASP A 44 -4.85 -6.46 4.01
CA ASP A 44 -5.54 -6.95 5.20
C ASP A 44 -5.28 -6.05 6.42
N GLU A 45 -5.77 -6.45 7.59
CA GLU A 45 -5.54 -5.70 8.84
C GLU A 45 -4.05 -5.57 9.19
N GLN A 46 -3.22 -6.55 8.82
CA GLN A 46 -1.77 -6.47 9.07
C GLN A 46 -1.09 -5.40 8.22
N THR A 47 -1.60 -5.16 7.00
CA THR A 47 -1.16 -4.05 6.15
C THR A 47 -1.41 -2.72 6.85
N LEU A 48 -2.60 -2.54 7.44
CA LEU A 48 -2.96 -1.33 8.19
C LEU A 48 -2.10 -1.18 9.46
N MET A 49 -1.68 -2.29 10.08
CA MET A 49 -0.83 -2.30 11.27
C MET A 49 0.65 -1.94 10.99
N GLY A 50 1.05 -1.79 9.73
CA GLY A 50 2.39 -1.26 9.40
C GLY A 50 3.27 -2.12 8.52
N LYS A 51 2.70 -2.96 7.66
CA LYS A 51 3.44 -3.57 6.55
C LYS A 51 3.64 -2.56 5.40
N GLY A 52 4.48 -2.88 4.44
CA GLY A 52 5.00 -2.04 3.37
C GLY A 52 4.04 -0.99 2.80
N THR A 53 2.92 -1.39 2.19
CA THR A 53 1.92 -0.48 1.61
C THR A 53 1.22 0.38 2.68
N GLY A 54 0.97 -0.16 3.87
CA GLY A 54 0.44 0.59 5.01
C GLY A 54 1.43 1.65 5.51
N GLN A 55 2.73 1.39 5.50
CA GLN A 55 3.75 2.39 5.85
C GLN A 55 3.80 3.52 4.83
N VAL A 56 3.70 3.21 3.52
CA VAL A 56 3.59 4.22 2.47
C VAL A 56 2.35 5.10 2.69
N ALA A 57 1.20 4.50 2.98
CA ALA A 57 -0.03 5.24 3.22
C ALA A 57 0.06 6.14 4.46
N LYS A 58 0.68 5.67 5.55
CA LYS A 58 0.95 6.49 6.76
C LYS A 58 1.86 7.68 6.43
N LEU A 59 2.87 7.46 5.61
CA LEU A 59 3.76 8.54 5.18
C LEU A 59 3.01 9.56 4.33
N CYS A 60 2.16 9.12 3.41
CA CYS A 60 1.29 9.99 2.62
C CYS A 60 0.34 10.81 3.50
N GLN A 61 -0.32 10.17 4.47
CA GLN A 61 -1.21 10.85 5.43
C GLN A 61 -0.46 11.94 6.20
N ARG A 62 0.75 11.65 6.70
CA ARG A 62 1.60 12.62 7.41
C ARG A 62 1.96 13.83 6.53
N LEU A 63 2.15 13.60 5.23
CA LEU A 63 2.51 14.65 4.26
C LEU A 63 1.29 15.31 3.60
N GLY A 64 0.07 14.94 3.99
CA GLY A 64 -1.16 15.47 3.42
C GLY A 64 -1.38 15.09 1.95
N LYS A 65 -0.84 13.93 1.52
CA LYS A 65 -0.95 13.45 0.15
C LYS A 65 -1.97 12.30 0.03
N PRO A 66 -2.88 12.33 -0.95
CA PRO A 66 -3.80 11.22 -1.17
C PRO A 66 -3.05 9.95 -1.59
N CYS A 67 -3.39 8.82 -0.97
CA CYS A 67 -2.81 7.53 -1.27
C CYS A 67 -3.89 6.56 -1.76
N ILE A 68 -3.68 5.99 -2.94
CA ILE A 68 -4.54 4.97 -3.53
C ILE A 68 -3.87 3.61 -3.34
N GLY A 69 -4.56 2.68 -2.70
CA GLY A 69 -4.13 1.30 -2.54
C GLY A 69 -4.79 0.39 -3.58
N LEU A 70 -4.00 -0.35 -4.33
CA LEU A 70 -4.48 -1.39 -5.23
C LEU A 70 -4.09 -2.76 -4.69
N ALA A 71 -5.02 -3.71 -4.70
CA ALA A 71 -4.77 -5.05 -4.19
C ALA A 71 -5.20 -6.13 -5.17
N GLY A 72 -4.50 -7.26 -5.13
CA GLY A 72 -5.01 -8.49 -5.72
C GLY A 72 -6.26 -8.97 -4.97
N GLN A 73 -6.22 -8.94 -3.64
CA GLN A 73 -7.33 -9.28 -2.76
C GLN A 73 -7.44 -8.28 -1.61
N LEU A 74 -8.66 -7.90 -1.27
CA LEU A 74 -8.96 -7.07 -0.12
C LEU A 74 -9.71 -7.88 0.92
N THR A 75 -9.09 -8.04 2.10
CA THR A 75 -9.69 -8.75 3.24
C THR A 75 -9.63 -7.85 4.46
N LEU A 76 -10.41 -6.78 4.42
CA LEU A 76 -10.61 -5.94 5.59
C LEU A 76 -11.91 -6.37 6.27
N GLY A 77 -11.83 -6.71 7.55
CA GLY A 77 -13.02 -6.85 8.39
C GLY A 77 -13.84 -5.55 8.33
N LYS A 78 -15.10 -5.60 8.75
CA LYS A 78 -15.95 -4.41 8.89
C LYS A 78 -15.48 -3.50 10.05
N ALA A 79 -14.21 -3.19 10.09
CA ALA A 79 -13.71 -2.12 10.93
C ALA A 79 -14.14 -0.79 10.27
N GLN A 80 -15.36 -0.37 10.57
CA GLN A 80 -15.75 1.03 10.43
C GLN A 80 -14.93 1.79 11.48
N GLY A 81 -13.67 2.06 11.15
CA GLY A 81 -12.86 3.02 11.90
C GLY A 81 -13.46 4.41 11.76
N ASN A 82 -13.13 5.28 12.72
CA ASN A 82 -13.46 6.69 12.60
C ASN A 82 -12.89 7.24 11.27
N PRO A 83 -13.50 8.29 10.67
CA PRO A 83 -12.96 8.93 9.47
C PRO A 83 -11.48 9.34 9.58
N GLU A 84 -10.97 9.51 10.81
CA GLU A 84 -9.57 9.83 11.12
C GLU A 84 -8.63 8.64 10.97
N ASP A 85 -9.17 7.40 10.97
CA ASP A 85 -8.42 6.16 10.79
C ASP A 85 -8.32 5.72 9.31
N VAL A 86 -8.88 6.50 8.39
CA VAL A 86 -8.84 6.20 6.95
C VAL A 86 -7.44 6.46 6.41
N LEU A 87 -6.65 5.39 6.35
CA LEU A 87 -5.26 5.45 5.93
C LEU A 87 -5.10 5.69 4.42
N PHE A 88 -6.01 5.14 3.62
CA PHE A 88 -6.00 5.28 2.17
C PHE A 88 -7.13 6.21 1.72
N TYR A 89 -6.83 7.12 0.79
CA TYR A 89 -7.85 7.91 0.11
C TYR A 89 -8.83 7.03 -0.67
N ARG A 90 -8.31 5.99 -1.33
CA ARG A 90 -9.09 4.94 -1.99
C ARG A 90 -8.39 3.59 -1.85
N LEU A 91 -9.19 2.55 -1.73
CA LEU A 91 -8.76 1.16 -1.80
C LEU A 91 -9.61 0.46 -2.87
N ALA A 92 -8.96 -0.27 -3.76
CA ALA A 92 -9.60 -1.09 -4.77
C ALA A 92 -8.88 -2.42 -4.92
N ALA A 93 -9.61 -3.47 -5.22
CA ALA A 93 -9.07 -4.81 -5.35
C ALA A 93 -9.60 -5.54 -6.58
N ILE A 94 -8.79 -6.47 -7.10
CA ILE A 94 -9.27 -7.38 -8.15
C ILE A 94 -10.36 -8.28 -7.57
N VAL A 95 -10.11 -8.83 -6.39
CA VAL A 95 -11.08 -9.65 -5.66
C VAL A 95 -11.57 -8.85 -4.44
N PRO A 96 -12.85 -8.61 -4.27
CA PRO A 96 -14.01 -9.14 -5.04
C PRO A 96 -14.49 -8.27 -6.21
N ASP A 97 -13.89 -7.11 -6.46
CA ASP A 97 -14.51 -6.04 -7.25
C ASP A 97 -14.61 -6.35 -8.75
N LEU A 98 -13.62 -7.03 -9.33
CA LEU A 98 -13.54 -7.30 -10.77
C LEU A 98 -13.67 -8.78 -11.15
N ALA A 99 -13.19 -9.68 -10.28
CA ALA A 99 -13.10 -11.11 -10.59
C ALA A 99 -13.20 -11.98 -9.35
N GLY A 100 -13.47 -13.26 -9.52
CA GLY A 100 -13.29 -14.27 -8.49
C GLY A 100 -11.81 -14.64 -8.32
N GLU A 101 -11.45 -15.22 -7.19
CA GLU A 101 -10.06 -15.52 -6.84
C GLU A 101 -9.32 -16.35 -7.90
N ARG A 102 -9.96 -17.41 -8.42
CA ARG A 102 -9.38 -18.28 -9.46
C ARG A 102 -9.12 -17.53 -10.76
N GLU A 103 -10.03 -16.68 -11.16
CA GLU A 103 -9.93 -15.88 -12.37
C GLU A 103 -8.86 -14.80 -12.22
N ALA A 104 -8.84 -14.12 -11.08
CA ALA A 104 -7.82 -13.14 -10.73
C ALA A 104 -6.41 -13.72 -10.76
N MET A 105 -6.23 -14.94 -10.25
CA MET A 105 -4.94 -15.63 -10.26
C MET A 105 -4.53 -16.08 -11.67
N ALA A 106 -5.48 -16.41 -12.54
CA ALA A 106 -5.19 -16.87 -13.90
C ALA A 106 -4.69 -15.74 -14.82
N ASP A 107 -5.14 -14.50 -14.61
CA ASP A 107 -4.78 -13.35 -15.45
C ASP A 107 -4.69 -12.04 -14.62
N ALA A 108 -3.84 -12.08 -13.62
CA ALA A 108 -3.67 -10.97 -12.68
C ALA A 108 -3.26 -9.65 -13.36
N ALA A 109 -2.44 -9.72 -14.41
CA ALA A 109 -1.95 -8.55 -15.12
C ALA A 109 -3.08 -7.78 -15.80
N THR A 110 -3.94 -8.46 -16.55
CA THR A 110 -5.10 -7.86 -17.22
C THR A 110 -6.09 -7.28 -16.22
N HIS A 111 -6.35 -8.00 -15.13
CA HIS A 111 -7.24 -7.49 -14.09
C HIS A 111 -6.66 -6.27 -13.36
N LEU A 112 -5.37 -6.24 -13.09
CA LEU A 112 -4.71 -5.09 -12.49
C LEU A 112 -4.76 -3.86 -13.41
N GLU A 113 -4.53 -4.04 -14.71
CA GLU A 113 -4.65 -2.97 -15.70
C GLU A 113 -6.08 -2.40 -15.73
N ARG A 114 -7.09 -3.27 -15.73
CA ARG A 114 -8.51 -2.84 -15.66
C ARG A 114 -8.81 -2.08 -14.39
N LEU A 115 -8.35 -2.58 -13.24
CA LEU A 115 -8.53 -1.92 -11.95
C LEU A 115 -7.88 -0.53 -11.93
N ALA A 116 -6.64 -0.43 -12.36
CA ALA A 116 -5.91 0.83 -12.43
C ALA A 116 -6.60 1.86 -13.36
N ASN A 117 -7.08 1.42 -14.53
CA ASN A 117 -7.84 2.26 -15.45
C ASN A 117 -9.17 2.74 -14.85
N GLN A 118 -9.86 1.88 -14.11
CA GLN A 118 -11.11 2.24 -13.42
C GLN A 118 -10.84 3.29 -12.35
N GLU A 119 -9.84 3.08 -11.52
CA GLU A 119 -9.48 4.00 -10.44
C GLU A 119 -8.96 5.34 -10.97
N ALA A 120 -8.19 5.35 -12.04
CA ALA A 120 -7.73 6.57 -12.70
C ALA A 120 -8.89 7.46 -13.18
N ARG A 121 -9.97 6.84 -13.69
CA ARG A 121 -11.17 7.57 -14.15
C ARG A 121 -12.01 8.11 -13.01
N LEU A 122 -12.03 7.40 -11.87
CA LEU A 122 -12.81 7.79 -10.69
C LEU A 122 -12.07 8.80 -9.81
N SER A 123 -10.75 8.83 -9.89
CA SER A 123 -9.89 9.75 -9.17
C SER A 123 -9.71 11.05 -9.95
N THR A 124 -10.82 11.73 -10.28
CA THR A 124 -10.74 13.13 -10.71
C THR A 124 -10.33 13.94 -9.49
N PHE A 125 -9.02 14.10 -9.32
CA PHE A 125 -8.51 15.07 -8.38
C PHE A 125 -8.92 16.44 -8.90
N ASN A 126 -9.89 17.08 -8.25
CA ASN A 126 -10.23 18.47 -8.52
C ASN A 126 -8.98 19.28 -8.19
N THR A 127 -8.25 19.67 -9.23
CA THR A 127 -7.25 20.72 -9.18
C THR A 127 -7.93 22.07 -8.95
#